data_225baafec0c3afdcc61ce2dadc328467
#
_entry.id   225baafec0c3afdcc61ce2dadc328467
#
_cell.length_a   1.000
_cell.length_b   1.000
_cell.length_c   1.000
_cell.angle_alpha   90.00
_cell.angle_beta   90.00
_cell.angle_gamma   90.00
#
_symmetry.space_group_name_H-M   'P 1'
#
loop_
_entity.id
_entity.type
_entity.pdbx_description
1 polymer ?
#
loop_
_entity_poly.entity_id
_entity_poly.type
_entity_poly.pdbx_seq_one_letter_code
_entity_poly.pdbx_strand_id
1 'polypeptide(L)'
;GKERMHRTSGIIPGVMAQTGMETSEIIQGIVAETKPDVVIAIDALAARSTRRLNRTIQITDTGINPGSGVGNHRVGLTEENLQVKVIGIGVPTVVDAATIVHDSMAHLLDTLEETEQKEFLEEMIAPHLHTMFVTPKDVDETVKYLSFTISEGLNMAFEEISE
;
A
#
# COMPACT_ATOMS: atom_id res chain seq x y z
N GLY A 1 -2.57 36.74 3.73
CA GLY A 1 -3.59 36.02 4.48
C GLY A 1 -2.98 34.76 5.04
N LYS A 2 -3.27 34.37 6.28
CA LYS A 2 -2.91 33.05 6.77
C LYS A 2 -3.88 32.09 6.09
N GLU A 3 -3.38 31.24 5.22
CA GLU A 3 -4.12 30.11 4.66
C GLU A 3 -4.68 29.28 5.83
N ARG A 4 -5.98 29.04 5.83
CA ARG A 4 -6.60 28.16 6.82
C ARG A 4 -6.38 26.73 6.36
N MET A 5 -5.75 25.93 7.18
CA MET A 5 -5.62 24.48 6.94
C MET A 5 -6.53 23.73 7.90
N HIS A 6 -7.07 22.62 7.44
CA HIS A 6 -7.78 21.68 8.29
C HIS A 6 -6.87 21.17 9.43
N ARG A 7 -7.44 20.98 10.62
CA ARG A 7 -6.69 20.43 11.75
C ARG A 7 -6.24 19.01 11.43
N THR A 8 -4.94 18.79 11.40
CA THR A 8 -4.32 17.52 11.02
C THR A 8 -3.39 17.02 12.11
N SER A 9 -3.38 15.73 12.35
CA SER A 9 -2.42 15.04 13.22
C SER A 9 -1.73 13.95 12.43
N GLY A 10 -0.43 13.79 12.56
CA GLY A 10 0.34 12.72 11.91
C GLY A 10 0.96 11.79 12.93
N ILE A 11 1.00 10.50 12.61
CA ILE A 11 1.62 9.47 13.45
C ILE A 11 2.38 8.46 12.60
N ILE A 12 3.50 8.01 13.10
CA ILE A 12 4.24 6.85 12.60
C ILE A 12 4.15 5.78 13.69
N PRO A 13 3.26 4.77 13.53
CA PRO A 13 2.98 3.80 14.60
C PRO A 13 4.14 2.84 14.89
N GLY A 14 5.13 2.77 13.98
CA GLY A 14 6.23 1.81 14.08
C GLY A 14 5.79 0.40 13.67
N VAL A 15 6.67 -0.57 13.94
CA VAL A 15 6.42 -2.00 13.65
C VAL A 15 6.21 -2.77 14.93
N MET A 16 5.43 -3.86 14.87
CA MET A 16 5.14 -4.71 16.03
C MET A 16 6.40 -5.20 16.77
N ALA A 17 7.48 -5.49 16.03
CA ALA A 17 8.75 -5.91 16.61
C ALA A 17 9.38 -4.86 17.55
N GLN A 18 9.04 -3.59 17.36
CA GLN A 18 9.52 -2.48 18.20
C GLN A 18 8.54 -2.11 19.31
N THR A 19 7.24 -2.11 18.98
CA THR A 19 6.20 -1.59 19.88
C THR A 19 5.53 -2.68 20.71
N GLY A 20 5.57 -3.94 20.26
CA GLY A 20 4.80 -5.04 20.83
C GLY A 20 3.29 -4.94 20.60
N MET A 21 2.84 -3.97 19.79
CA MET A 21 1.42 -3.70 19.52
C MET A 21 1.14 -3.81 18.02
N GLU A 22 -0.07 -4.24 17.68
CA GLU A 22 -0.57 -4.16 16.31
C GLU A 22 -0.85 -2.69 15.93
N THR A 23 -0.54 -2.34 14.68
CA THR A 23 -0.80 -0.98 14.17
C THR A 23 -2.27 -0.59 14.32
N SER A 24 -3.20 -1.53 14.08
CA SER A 24 -4.64 -1.32 14.24
C SER A 24 -5.04 -0.94 15.65
N GLU A 25 -4.44 -1.56 16.67
CA GLU A 25 -4.71 -1.26 18.09
C GLU A 25 -4.25 0.17 18.45
N ILE A 26 -3.06 0.54 17.98
CA ILE A 26 -2.52 1.91 18.18
C ILE A 26 -3.46 2.94 17.54
N ILE A 27 -3.84 2.72 16.29
CA ILE A 27 -4.71 3.65 15.56
C ILE A 27 -6.11 3.71 16.16
N GLN A 28 -6.70 2.58 16.59
CA GLN A 28 -7.99 2.57 17.31
C GLN A 28 -7.95 3.44 18.57
N GLY A 29 -6.89 3.32 19.37
CA GLY A 29 -6.72 4.16 20.55
C GLY A 29 -6.65 5.65 20.23
N ILE A 30 -5.95 6.02 19.17
CA ILE A 30 -5.84 7.40 18.71
C ILE A 30 -7.18 7.92 18.17
N VAL A 31 -7.87 7.15 17.36
CA VAL A 31 -9.19 7.49 16.81
C VAL A 31 -10.19 7.71 17.92
N ALA A 32 -10.21 6.84 18.94
CA ALA A 32 -11.10 6.97 20.09
C ALA A 32 -10.88 8.29 20.86
N GLU A 33 -9.64 8.73 21.00
CA GLU A 33 -9.27 9.96 21.71
C GLU A 33 -9.48 11.22 20.85
N THR A 34 -9.01 11.20 19.60
CA THR A 34 -8.96 12.38 18.75
C THR A 34 -10.23 12.62 17.95
N LYS A 35 -11.02 11.58 17.72
CA LYS A 35 -12.29 11.59 16.96
C LYS A 35 -12.15 12.33 15.62
N PRO A 36 -11.26 11.86 14.72
CA PRO A 36 -11.08 12.50 13.43
C PRO A 36 -12.27 12.24 12.51
N ASP A 37 -12.51 13.13 11.55
CA ASP A 37 -13.51 12.93 10.48
C ASP A 37 -13.06 11.90 9.45
N VAL A 38 -11.75 11.76 9.24
CA VAL A 38 -11.15 10.84 8.29
C VAL A 38 -9.76 10.41 8.75
N VAL A 39 -9.41 9.16 8.48
CA VAL A 39 -8.05 8.62 8.63
C VAL A 39 -7.45 8.41 7.24
N ILE A 40 -6.27 8.97 7.00
CA ILE A 40 -5.48 8.69 5.80
C ILE A 40 -4.35 7.76 6.19
N ALA A 41 -4.38 6.53 5.67
CA ALA A 41 -3.37 5.52 5.92
C ALA A 41 -2.44 5.40 4.71
N ILE A 42 -1.13 5.59 4.92
CA ILE A 42 -0.11 5.53 3.85
C ILE A 42 0.80 4.35 4.13
N ASP A 43 0.94 3.44 3.16
CA ASP A 43 1.78 2.24 3.33
C ASP A 43 2.44 1.81 2.00
N ALA A 44 3.51 1.03 2.15
CA ALA A 44 4.14 0.33 1.04
C ALA A 44 3.36 -0.95 0.72
N LEU A 45 3.18 -1.24 -0.57
CA LEU A 45 2.43 -2.39 -1.06
C LEU A 45 3.34 -3.36 -1.83
N ALA A 46 2.87 -4.61 -1.99
CA ALA A 46 3.39 -5.51 -3.00
C ALA A 46 2.69 -5.25 -4.35
N ALA A 47 3.48 -5.10 -5.41
CA ALA A 47 2.96 -4.92 -6.76
C ALA A 47 2.38 -6.24 -7.29
N ARG A 48 1.24 -6.17 -7.95
CA ARG A 48 0.65 -7.29 -8.71
C ARG A 48 1.08 -7.33 -10.18
N SER A 49 2.00 -6.44 -10.57
CA SER A 49 2.66 -6.40 -11.87
C SER A 49 3.93 -5.57 -11.75
N THR A 50 4.99 -6.00 -12.42
CA THR A 50 6.28 -5.29 -12.49
C THR A 50 6.14 -3.88 -13.06
N ARG A 51 5.14 -3.65 -13.92
CA ARG A 51 4.86 -2.34 -14.53
C ARG A 51 4.43 -1.28 -13.52
N ARG A 52 3.86 -1.69 -12.37
CA ARG A 52 3.39 -0.79 -11.31
C ARG A 52 4.44 -0.53 -10.24
N LEU A 53 5.46 -1.39 -10.18
CA LEU A 53 6.51 -1.33 -9.17
C LEU A 53 7.22 0.02 -9.21
N ASN A 54 7.22 0.75 -8.09
CA ASN A 54 7.81 2.08 -7.93
C ASN A 54 7.32 3.16 -8.94
N ARG A 55 6.14 2.98 -9.55
CA ARG A 55 5.66 3.88 -10.62
C ARG A 55 4.24 4.38 -10.41
N THR A 56 3.53 3.84 -9.43
CA THR A 56 2.12 4.18 -9.20
C THR A 56 1.88 4.53 -7.74
N ILE A 57 0.95 5.45 -7.52
CA ILE A 57 0.34 5.72 -6.23
C ILE A 57 -1.11 5.24 -6.35
N GLN A 58 -1.52 4.34 -5.47
CA GLN A 58 -2.86 3.77 -5.43
C GLN A 58 -3.64 4.41 -4.31
N ILE A 59 -4.83 4.93 -4.60
CA ILE A 59 -5.72 5.55 -3.62
C ILE A 59 -7.03 4.76 -3.59
N THR A 60 -7.51 4.46 -2.40
CA THR A 60 -8.76 3.72 -2.19
C THR A 60 -9.51 4.26 -0.97
N ASP A 61 -10.82 4.17 -1.00
CA ASP A 61 -11.73 4.47 0.11
C ASP A 61 -12.16 3.23 0.92
N THR A 62 -11.67 2.05 0.53
CA THR A 62 -11.98 0.78 1.23
C THR A 62 -11.04 0.48 2.39
N GLY A 63 -10.06 1.36 2.63
CA GLY A 63 -9.03 1.16 3.65
C GLY A 63 -7.82 0.38 3.13
N ILE A 64 -6.95 -0.04 4.03
CA ILE A 64 -5.68 -0.68 3.73
C ILE A 64 -5.42 -1.82 4.72
N ASN A 65 -4.78 -2.90 4.23
CA ASN A 65 -4.35 -4.03 5.05
C ASN A 65 -2.82 -4.04 5.15
N PRO A 66 -2.24 -3.43 6.20
CA PRO A 66 -0.79 -3.32 6.33
C PRO A 66 -0.11 -4.69 6.33
N GLY A 67 0.90 -4.87 5.47
CA GLY A 67 1.68 -6.10 5.38
C GLY A 67 0.98 -7.29 4.71
N SER A 68 -0.26 -7.17 4.23
CA SER A 68 -0.99 -8.27 3.56
C SER A 68 -0.29 -8.74 2.28
N GLY A 69 0.37 -7.83 1.56
CA GLY A 69 1.11 -8.14 0.34
C GLY A 69 2.31 -9.08 0.54
N VAL A 70 2.80 -9.22 1.76
CA VAL A 70 3.93 -10.10 2.13
C VAL A 70 3.49 -11.26 3.04
N GLY A 71 2.21 -11.63 3.01
CA GLY A 71 1.67 -12.79 3.72
C GLY A 71 1.37 -12.57 5.21
N ASN A 72 1.45 -11.35 5.70
CA ASN A 72 1.08 -11.01 7.08
C ASN A 72 -0.42 -10.71 7.15
N HIS A 73 -1.19 -11.61 7.75
CA HIS A 73 -2.61 -11.39 8.03
C HIS A 73 -2.77 -10.50 9.27
N ARG A 74 -2.77 -9.21 9.06
CA ARG A 74 -3.01 -8.22 10.13
C ARG A 74 -4.41 -7.63 9.99
N VAL A 75 -4.92 -7.10 11.10
CA VAL A 75 -6.20 -6.39 11.10
C VAL A 75 -6.08 -5.15 10.21
N GLY A 76 -6.99 -5.04 9.24
CA GLY A 76 -7.00 -3.92 8.30
C GLY A 76 -7.39 -2.61 8.97
N LEU A 77 -6.86 -1.53 8.43
CA LEU A 77 -7.32 -0.17 8.71
C LEU A 77 -8.47 0.13 7.75
N THR A 78 -9.68 -0.21 8.16
CA THR A 78 -10.92 -0.04 7.39
C THR A 78 -11.94 0.77 8.17
N GLU A 79 -12.93 1.33 7.50
CA GLU A 79 -14.03 2.05 8.16
C GLU A 79 -14.76 1.14 9.16
N GLU A 80 -14.94 -0.14 8.85
CA GLU A 80 -15.55 -1.11 9.74
C GLU A 80 -14.77 -1.28 11.06
N ASN A 81 -13.44 -1.36 10.98
CA ASN A 81 -12.59 -1.60 12.14
C ASN A 81 -12.34 -0.35 12.98
N LEU A 82 -12.27 0.82 12.34
CA LEU A 82 -11.95 2.09 13.01
C LEU A 82 -13.16 2.94 13.32
N GLN A 83 -14.34 2.61 12.77
CA GLN A 83 -15.59 3.39 12.91
C GLN A 83 -15.44 4.85 12.46
N VAL A 84 -14.57 5.10 11.50
CA VAL A 84 -14.29 6.37 10.85
C VAL A 84 -13.90 6.11 9.40
N LYS A 85 -14.19 7.04 8.49
CA LYS A 85 -13.78 6.92 7.09
C LYS A 85 -12.28 6.73 6.97
N VAL A 86 -11.86 5.79 6.12
CA VAL A 86 -10.45 5.51 5.87
C VAL A 86 -10.14 5.65 4.39
N ILE A 87 -9.14 6.46 4.08
CA ILE A 87 -8.55 6.57 2.77
C ILE A 87 -7.17 5.90 2.81
N GLY A 88 -6.99 4.85 2.02
CA GLY A 88 -5.70 4.19 1.85
C GLY A 88 -4.92 4.79 0.70
N ILE A 89 -3.64 5.11 0.92
CA ILE A 89 -2.68 5.52 -0.10
C ILE A 89 -1.54 4.50 -0.09
N GLY A 90 -1.39 3.76 -1.18
CA GLY A 90 -0.41 2.70 -1.29
C GLY A 90 0.59 2.93 -2.42
N VAL A 91 1.86 2.62 -2.14
CA VAL A 91 2.93 2.65 -3.15
C VAL A 91 3.52 1.25 -3.28
N PRO A 92 3.44 0.61 -4.47
CA PRO A 92 4.05 -0.68 -4.70
C PRO A 92 5.59 -0.54 -4.74
N THR A 93 6.27 -1.04 -3.71
CA THR A 93 7.74 -0.95 -3.57
C THR A 93 8.45 -2.29 -3.71
N VAL A 94 7.71 -3.38 -3.61
CA VAL A 94 8.21 -4.75 -3.77
C VAL A 94 7.31 -5.53 -4.72
N VAL A 95 7.84 -6.60 -5.30
CA VAL A 95 7.09 -7.55 -6.13
C VAL A 95 7.57 -8.96 -5.79
N ASP A 96 6.69 -9.94 -5.78
CA ASP A 96 7.11 -11.33 -5.62
C ASP A 96 7.78 -11.87 -6.90
N ALA A 97 8.68 -12.84 -6.72
CA ALA A 97 9.43 -13.39 -7.84
C ALA A 97 8.54 -14.16 -8.84
N ALA A 98 7.44 -14.75 -8.38
CA ALA A 98 6.48 -15.41 -9.25
C ALA A 98 5.81 -14.42 -10.21
N THR A 99 5.44 -13.23 -9.72
CA THR A 99 4.92 -12.14 -10.57
C THR A 99 5.93 -11.71 -11.64
N ILE A 100 7.23 -11.66 -11.31
CA ILE A 100 8.27 -11.31 -12.30
C ILE A 100 8.32 -12.38 -13.40
N VAL A 101 8.28 -13.66 -13.04
CA VAL A 101 8.27 -14.76 -14.01
C VAL A 101 7.03 -14.69 -14.89
N HIS A 102 5.85 -14.54 -14.27
CA HIS A 102 4.59 -14.38 -14.99
C HIS A 102 4.63 -13.23 -16.00
N ASP A 103 5.00 -12.03 -15.58
CA ASP A 103 5.07 -10.85 -16.47
C ASP A 103 6.10 -11.02 -17.59
N SER A 104 7.21 -11.73 -17.32
CA SER A 104 8.23 -12.02 -18.32
C SER A 104 7.76 -12.99 -19.40
N MET A 105 6.83 -13.87 -19.06
CA MET A 105 6.27 -14.88 -19.96
C MET A 105 4.95 -14.44 -20.60
N ALA A 106 4.46 -13.25 -20.29
CA ALA A 106 3.13 -12.78 -20.72
C ALA A 106 2.89 -12.98 -22.24
N HIS A 107 3.87 -12.68 -23.09
CA HIS A 107 3.74 -12.87 -24.55
C HIS A 107 3.60 -14.33 -25.00
N LEU A 108 4.17 -15.27 -24.25
CA LEU A 108 3.98 -16.70 -24.54
C LEU A 108 2.61 -17.14 -24.03
N LEU A 109 2.19 -16.65 -22.88
CA LEU A 109 0.91 -16.98 -22.28
C LEU A 109 -0.26 -16.47 -23.10
N ASP A 110 -0.16 -15.30 -23.72
CA ASP A 110 -1.19 -14.72 -24.59
C ASP A 110 -1.57 -15.63 -25.79
N THR A 111 -0.75 -16.64 -26.09
CA THR A 111 -1.02 -17.62 -27.15
C THR A 111 -1.78 -18.87 -26.67
N LEU A 112 -1.98 -19.02 -25.37
CA LEU A 112 -2.64 -20.16 -24.74
C LEU A 112 -4.05 -19.77 -24.26
N GLU A 113 -4.93 -20.77 -24.15
CA GLU A 113 -6.22 -20.60 -23.49
C GLU A 113 -6.05 -20.34 -21.99
N GLU A 114 -6.99 -19.64 -21.33
CA GLU A 114 -6.88 -19.26 -19.91
C GLU A 114 -6.63 -20.43 -18.96
N THR A 115 -7.22 -21.60 -19.24
CA THR A 115 -7.03 -22.84 -18.46
C THR A 115 -5.61 -23.37 -18.61
N GLU A 116 -5.10 -23.40 -19.85
CA GLU A 116 -3.73 -23.83 -20.16
C GLU A 116 -2.70 -22.87 -19.56
N GLN A 117 -2.97 -21.55 -19.56
CA GLN A 117 -2.12 -20.55 -18.91
C GLN A 117 -1.98 -20.84 -17.42
N LYS A 118 -3.09 -21.14 -16.75
CA LYS A 118 -3.11 -21.41 -15.31
C LYS A 118 -2.34 -22.67 -14.96
N GLU A 119 -2.60 -23.77 -15.65
CA GLU A 119 -1.91 -25.04 -15.46
C GLU A 119 -0.41 -24.90 -15.71
N PHE A 120 -0.02 -24.23 -16.81
CA PHE A 120 1.37 -23.98 -17.15
C PHE A 120 2.10 -23.17 -16.06
N LEU A 121 1.44 -22.14 -15.53
CA LEU A 121 2.03 -21.29 -14.48
C LEU A 121 2.17 -22.04 -13.15
N GLU A 122 1.16 -22.86 -12.79
CA GLU A 122 1.21 -23.69 -11.57
C GLU A 122 2.35 -24.73 -11.63
N GLU A 123 2.62 -25.29 -12.82
CA GLU A 123 3.72 -26.24 -13.01
C GLU A 123 5.10 -25.60 -13.11
N MET A 124 5.19 -24.42 -13.76
CA MET A 124 6.47 -23.79 -14.07
C MET A 124 6.97 -22.85 -12.95
N ILE A 125 6.06 -22.27 -12.18
CA ILE A 125 6.42 -21.35 -11.10
C ILE A 125 6.61 -22.14 -9.81
N ALA A 126 7.86 -22.31 -9.40
CA ALA A 126 8.16 -22.99 -8.16
C ALA A 126 7.47 -22.29 -6.96
N PRO A 127 6.76 -23.03 -6.09
CA PRO A 127 5.95 -22.45 -5.01
C PRO A 127 6.69 -21.46 -4.10
N HIS A 128 7.99 -21.66 -3.87
CA HIS A 128 8.78 -20.77 -3.02
C HIS A 128 8.97 -19.36 -3.62
N LEU A 129 8.79 -19.17 -4.94
CA LEU A 129 8.88 -17.86 -5.59
C LEU A 129 7.78 -16.89 -5.14
N HIS A 130 6.63 -17.40 -4.70
CA HIS A 130 5.55 -16.58 -4.14
C HIS A 130 5.89 -15.97 -2.77
N THR A 131 6.90 -16.49 -2.10
CA THR A 131 7.37 -15.98 -0.79
C THR A 131 8.66 -15.16 -0.90
N MET A 132 9.24 -15.05 -2.09
CA MET A 132 10.44 -14.27 -2.35
C MET A 132 10.06 -12.90 -2.90
N PHE A 133 10.42 -11.83 -2.21
CA PHE A 133 10.14 -10.46 -2.62
C PHE A 133 11.40 -9.77 -3.12
N VAL A 134 11.24 -9.00 -4.18
CA VAL A 134 12.30 -8.26 -4.87
C VAL A 134 11.92 -6.79 -4.88
N THR A 135 12.91 -5.93 -4.69
CA THR A 135 12.79 -4.48 -4.82
C THR A 135 13.86 -3.95 -5.76
N PRO A 136 13.60 -2.88 -6.54
CA PRO A 136 14.61 -2.23 -7.37
C PRO A 136 15.76 -1.65 -6.53
N LYS A 137 16.95 -1.55 -7.11
CA LYS A 137 18.14 -1.02 -6.42
C LYS A 137 17.99 0.45 -6.00
N ASP A 138 17.21 1.21 -6.75
CA ASP A 138 16.95 2.64 -6.58
C ASP A 138 15.69 2.93 -5.76
N VAL A 139 15.19 1.93 -5.01
CA VAL A 139 13.95 2.05 -4.23
C VAL A 139 13.96 3.24 -3.27
N ASP A 140 15.07 3.48 -2.60
CA ASP A 140 15.18 4.56 -1.61
C ASP A 140 15.03 5.95 -2.26
N GLU A 141 15.61 6.15 -3.44
CA GLU A 141 15.49 7.39 -4.19
C GLU A 141 14.05 7.56 -4.71
N THR A 142 13.49 6.50 -5.27
CA THR A 142 12.10 6.51 -5.78
C THR A 142 11.09 6.76 -4.67
N VAL A 143 11.23 6.10 -3.52
CA VAL A 143 10.36 6.32 -2.36
C VAL A 143 10.43 7.77 -1.89
N LYS A 144 11.61 8.39 -1.91
CA LYS A 144 11.77 9.81 -1.56
C LYS A 144 10.96 10.73 -2.49
N TYR A 145 11.02 10.50 -3.81
CA TYR A 145 10.23 11.29 -4.78
C TYR A 145 8.73 11.06 -4.62
N LEU A 146 8.30 9.80 -4.46
CA LEU A 146 6.89 9.47 -4.28
C LEU A 146 6.34 10.03 -2.95
N SER A 147 7.14 9.98 -1.87
CA SER A 147 6.78 10.58 -0.59
C SER A 147 6.61 12.09 -0.70
N PHE A 148 7.49 12.78 -1.43
CA PHE A 148 7.35 14.20 -1.71
C PHE A 148 6.06 14.49 -2.49
N THR A 149 5.78 13.71 -3.54
CA THR A 149 4.55 13.86 -4.34
C THR A 149 3.29 13.69 -3.50
N ILE A 150 3.25 12.66 -2.63
CA ILE A 150 2.13 12.42 -1.71
C ILE A 150 1.99 13.59 -0.74
N SER A 151 3.11 14.07 -0.17
CA SER A 151 3.12 15.19 0.77
C SER A 151 2.55 16.45 0.15
N GLU A 152 2.97 16.81 -1.06
CA GLU A 152 2.45 17.98 -1.77
C GLU A 152 0.95 17.82 -2.09
N GLY A 153 0.55 16.63 -2.55
CA GLY A 153 -0.87 16.33 -2.80
C GLY A 153 -1.74 16.47 -1.56
N LEU A 154 -1.24 16.01 -0.41
CA LEU A 154 -1.94 16.14 0.87
C LEU A 154 -2.00 17.60 1.33
N ASN A 155 -0.91 18.35 1.21
CA ASN A 155 -0.90 19.78 1.54
C ASN A 155 -1.96 20.53 0.75
N MET A 156 -2.03 20.30 -0.58
CA MET A 156 -3.04 20.92 -1.44
C MET A 156 -4.46 20.49 -1.06
N ALA A 157 -4.66 19.24 -0.65
CA ALA A 157 -5.99 18.74 -0.27
C ALA A 157 -6.47 19.30 1.07
N PHE A 158 -5.55 19.71 1.96
CA PHE A 158 -5.87 20.25 3.28
C PHE A 158 -5.95 21.78 3.32
N GLU A 159 -5.57 22.46 2.25
CA GLU A 159 -5.82 23.88 2.12
C GLU A 159 -7.32 24.15 1.98
N GLU A 160 -7.86 25.01 2.84
CA GLU A 160 -9.23 25.52 2.66
C GLU A 160 -9.24 26.41 1.41
N ILE A 161 -10.01 26.02 0.41
CA ILE A 161 -10.29 26.90 -0.73
C ILE A 161 -11.12 28.08 -0.17
N SER A 162 -10.51 29.24 -0.07
CA SER A 162 -11.25 30.48 0.23
C SER A 162 -12.14 30.81 -0.96
N GLU A 163 -13.46 30.69 -0.75
CA GLU A 163 -14.46 31.25 -1.67
C GLU A 163 -14.39 32.78 -1.75
#